data_c417f2a27bae4804bf9903396a1adbd0
#
_entry.id   c417f2a27bae4804bf9903396a1adbd0
#
_cell.length_a   1.000
_cell.length_b   1.000
_cell.length_c   1.000
_cell.angle_alpha   90.00
_cell.angle_beta   90.00
_cell.angle_gamma   90.00
#
_symmetry.space_group_name_H-M   'P 1'
#
loop_
_entity.id
_entity.type
_entity.pdbx_description
1 polymer ?
#
loop_
_entity_poly.entity_id
_entity_poly.type
_entity_poly.pdbx_seq_one_letter_code
_entity_poly.pdbx_strand_id
1 'polypeptide(L)'
;MAQMDDNCIKEALLSRLSSSSAVVVQADSGWKNALKRWTGYRGQTPAAVVHPVNDNDVIETISYAVESRKPFVVRGGGHSNGFSTTSSPGIVLDLSQMRDVSIDIEKKVAIVQGGATMGDGLRAAASEGLAIATGTCNEVGLVGAALGGGIGRLLGHYGYAADTVVSMRVAVVGSSGRARIVEASREINPDLFWALRGSGHLFGVVVEATFRVFPWQHETWHSCLAFQPCDAGRVAEAVDRVSYRGGMQGRLVFCAPNKQPIVLLQLWYLGNPEEAAEKFEPLLGLPFMADHPLHSIGRLIPYVNLNDSSERICSYVGRKNLAAFGMRSISEASCMAALMVYMDFITQYPEALRTHILTEFYSMDMVSELDQDGEETSIPGKMRREVKYWVMPLAWYEDAALDDACAGLNRAVRDAFLTNTDGSRAESIAYINMPFEREAASNVFGDKQHLEKLRSLKQKWDPLNIIRGIVGFC
;
A
#
# COMPACT_ATOMS: atom_id res chain seq x y z
N MET A 1 -7.21 -32.98 -18.98
CA MET A 1 -8.14 -31.85 -19.16
C MET A 1 -7.59 -31.03 -20.31
N ALA A 2 -8.33 -30.90 -21.42
CA ALA A 2 -7.92 -30.09 -22.55
C ALA A 2 -7.72 -28.65 -22.07
N GLN A 3 -6.57 -28.07 -22.42
CA GLN A 3 -6.32 -26.64 -22.26
C GLN A 3 -7.41 -25.94 -23.11
N MET A 4 -8.39 -25.31 -22.45
CA MET A 4 -9.33 -24.46 -23.18
C MET A 4 -8.47 -23.38 -23.84
N ASP A 5 -8.61 -23.26 -25.15
CA ASP A 5 -7.93 -22.24 -25.94
C ASP A 5 -8.26 -20.87 -25.31
N ASP A 6 -7.26 -20.04 -25.06
CA ASP A 6 -7.42 -18.68 -24.50
C ASP A 6 -8.43 -17.87 -25.32
N ASN A 7 -8.57 -18.16 -26.63
CA ASN A 7 -9.60 -17.57 -27.50
C ASN A 7 -11.03 -17.96 -27.08
N CYS A 8 -11.27 -19.20 -26.65
CA CYS A 8 -12.58 -19.59 -26.13
C CYS A 8 -12.95 -18.80 -24.85
N ILE A 9 -11.96 -18.53 -23.99
CA ILE A 9 -12.18 -17.70 -22.78
C ILE A 9 -12.53 -16.26 -23.18
N LYS A 10 -11.81 -15.71 -24.16
CA LYS A 10 -12.03 -14.36 -24.69
C LYS A 10 -13.44 -14.22 -25.28
N GLU A 11 -13.85 -15.13 -26.16
CA GLU A 11 -15.17 -15.12 -26.78
C GLU A 11 -16.29 -15.26 -25.74
N ALA A 12 -16.15 -16.19 -24.80
CA ALA A 12 -17.13 -16.40 -23.73
C ALA A 12 -17.30 -15.17 -22.84
N LEU A 13 -16.21 -14.45 -22.53
CA LEU A 13 -16.27 -13.22 -21.75
C LEU A 13 -16.86 -12.07 -22.60
N LEU A 14 -16.38 -11.86 -23.82
CA LEU A 14 -16.90 -10.78 -24.68
C LEU A 14 -18.39 -10.89 -24.98
N SER A 15 -18.96 -12.11 -25.01
CA SER A 15 -20.41 -12.29 -25.19
C SER A 15 -21.25 -11.83 -23.99
N ARG A 16 -20.64 -11.62 -22.83
CA ARG A 16 -21.30 -11.21 -21.57
C ARG A 16 -21.09 -9.72 -21.24
N LEU A 17 -19.98 -9.15 -21.75
CA LEU A 17 -19.53 -7.83 -21.37
C LEU A 17 -20.06 -6.75 -22.32
N SER A 18 -20.04 -5.52 -21.88
CA SER A 18 -20.35 -4.36 -22.74
C SER A 18 -19.34 -4.23 -23.88
N SER A 19 -19.75 -3.64 -25.00
CA SER A 19 -18.92 -3.49 -26.19
C SER A 19 -17.67 -2.61 -25.99
N SER A 20 -17.63 -1.79 -24.94
CA SER A 20 -16.50 -0.93 -24.57
C SER A 20 -15.50 -1.61 -23.63
N SER A 21 -15.85 -2.78 -23.08
CA SER A 21 -14.91 -3.59 -22.27
C SER A 21 -13.92 -4.32 -23.14
N ALA A 22 -12.72 -4.54 -22.61
CA ALA A 22 -11.69 -5.28 -23.30
C ALA A 22 -11.35 -6.60 -22.59
N VAL A 23 -11.12 -7.64 -23.36
CA VAL A 23 -10.55 -8.92 -22.92
C VAL A 23 -9.30 -9.18 -23.72
N VAL A 24 -8.16 -9.23 -23.03
CA VAL A 24 -6.83 -9.39 -23.63
C VAL A 24 -6.29 -10.77 -23.28
N VAL A 25 -5.87 -11.54 -24.30
CA VAL A 25 -5.27 -12.86 -24.16
C VAL A 25 -3.88 -12.89 -24.78
N GLN A 26 -3.12 -13.97 -24.58
CA GLN A 26 -1.72 -14.07 -24.99
C GLN A 26 -1.49 -13.84 -26.50
N ALA A 27 -2.45 -14.17 -27.35
CA ALA A 27 -2.37 -13.96 -28.79
C ALA A 27 -2.53 -12.48 -29.22
N ASP A 28 -3.03 -11.61 -28.35
CA ASP A 28 -3.29 -10.22 -28.68
C ASP A 28 -2.02 -9.36 -28.62
N SER A 29 -1.89 -8.39 -29.52
CA SER A 29 -0.77 -7.43 -29.54
C SER A 29 -0.64 -6.60 -28.27
N GLY A 30 -1.77 -6.39 -27.56
CA GLY A 30 -1.85 -5.68 -26.27
C GLY A 30 -1.37 -6.47 -25.05
N TRP A 31 -1.06 -7.78 -25.20
CA TRP A 31 -0.77 -8.69 -24.09
C TRP A 31 0.32 -8.20 -23.13
N LYS A 32 1.48 -7.82 -23.68
CA LYS A 32 2.60 -7.33 -22.87
C LYS A 32 2.22 -6.13 -22.02
N ASN A 33 1.36 -5.24 -22.55
CA ASN A 33 0.88 -4.08 -21.82
C ASN A 33 -0.12 -4.48 -20.74
N ALA A 34 -1.04 -5.39 -21.03
CA ALA A 34 -2.03 -5.91 -20.09
C ALA A 34 -1.39 -6.63 -18.88
N LEU A 35 -0.19 -7.18 -19.05
CA LEU A 35 0.56 -7.81 -17.95
C LEU A 35 1.34 -6.83 -17.07
N LYS A 36 1.47 -5.56 -17.46
CA LYS A 36 2.27 -4.60 -16.68
C LYS A 36 1.74 -4.44 -15.26
N ARG A 37 2.67 -4.52 -14.33
CA ARG A 37 2.49 -4.23 -12.90
C ARG A 37 3.68 -3.41 -12.42
N TRP A 38 3.56 -2.83 -11.24
CA TRP A 38 4.65 -2.07 -10.61
C TRP A 38 5.97 -2.88 -10.51
N THR A 39 5.88 -4.20 -10.36
CA THR A 39 7.05 -5.08 -10.24
C THR A 39 6.90 -6.34 -11.09
N GLY A 40 8.00 -6.80 -11.69
CA GLY A 40 8.12 -8.13 -12.29
C GLY A 40 8.27 -9.28 -11.27
N TYR A 41 8.51 -8.98 -9.99
CA TYR A 41 8.61 -9.98 -8.93
C TYR A 41 7.31 -10.78 -8.82
N ARG A 42 7.43 -12.14 -8.77
CA ARG A 42 6.29 -13.06 -8.75
C ARG A 42 5.27 -12.82 -9.85
N GLY A 43 5.72 -12.30 -10.99
CA GLY A 43 4.88 -12.20 -12.17
C GLY A 43 4.39 -13.56 -12.62
N GLN A 44 3.09 -13.68 -12.94
CA GLN A 44 2.45 -14.88 -13.45
C GLN A 44 1.76 -14.54 -14.75
N THR A 45 1.47 -15.57 -15.56
CA THR A 45 0.79 -15.44 -16.85
C THR A 45 -0.65 -15.94 -16.72
N PRO A 46 -1.67 -15.07 -16.63
CA PRO A 46 -3.07 -15.47 -16.61
C PRO A 46 -3.53 -15.98 -17.97
N ALA A 47 -4.71 -16.60 -18.05
CA ALA A 47 -5.36 -16.92 -19.30
C ALA A 47 -5.94 -15.69 -20.00
N ALA A 48 -6.44 -14.70 -19.22
CA ALA A 48 -6.97 -13.46 -19.74
C ALA A 48 -6.82 -12.30 -18.74
N VAL A 49 -6.75 -11.10 -19.28
CA VAL A 49 -6.92 -9.84 -18.53
C VAL A 49 -8.19 -9.16 -19.03
N VAL A 50 -9.12 -8.88 -18.13
CA VAL A 50 -10.41 -8.23 -18.41
C VAL A 50 -10.37 -6.80 -17.90
N HIS A 51 -10.69 -5.84 -18.74
CA HIS A 51 -10.83 -4.43 -18.41
C HIS A 51 -12.31 -4.03 -18.45
N PRO A 52 -13.05 -4.14 -17.33
CA PRO A 52 -14.44 -3.72 -17.22
C PRO A 52 -14.54 -2.19 -17.30
N VAL A 53 -15.69 -1.69 -17.76
CA VAL A 53 -15.98 -0.24 -17.80
C VAL A 53 -17.17 0.14 -16.92
N ASN A 54 -17.87 -0.84 -16.37
CA ASN A 54 -19.04 -0.64 -15.50
C ASN A 54 -19.24 -1.84 -14.53
N ASP A 55 -20.18 -1.68 -13.61
CA ASP A 55 -20.49 -2.68 -12.59
C ASP A 55 -20.96 -4.02 -13.19
N ASN A 56 -21.75 -3.99 -14.27
CA ASN A 56 -22.26 -5.20 -14.89
C ASN A 56 -21.11 -6.04 -15.45
N ASP A 57 -20.11 -5.43 -16.04
CA ASP A 57 -18.93 -6.12 -16.57
C ASP A 57 -18.12 -6.78 -15.44
N VAL A 58 -18.03 -6.13 -14.28
CA VAL A 58 -17.42 -6.72 -13.07
C VAL A 58 -18.22 -7.93 -12.61
N ILE A 59 -19.57 -7.81 -12.48
CA ILE A 59 -20.46 -8.90 -12.09
C ILE A 59 -20.32 -10.10 -13.06
N GLU A 60 -20.39 -9.86 -14.36
CA GLU A 60 -20.32 -10.92 -15.36
C GLU A 60 -18.95 -11.59 -15.41
N THR A 61 -17.86 -10.84 -15.25
CA THR A 61 -16.50 -11.41 -15.17
C THR A 61 -16.36 -12.34 -13.96
N ILE A 62 -16.78 -11.89 -12.78
CA ILE A 62 -16.72 -12.70 -11.55
C ILE A 62 -17.63 -13.93 -11.69
N SER A 63 -18.87 -13.76 -12.16
CA SER A 63 -19.82 -14.87 -12.34
C SER A 63 -19.27 -15.90 -13.32
N TYR A 64 -18.68 -15.47 -14.44
CA TYR A 64 -18.01 -16.37 -15.38
C TYR A 64 -16.85 -17.15 -14.73
N ALA A 65 -16.01 -16.47 -13.94
CA ALA A 65 -14.90 -17.11 -13.25
C ALA A 65 -15.39 -18.21 -12.29
N VAL A 66 -16.48 -17.95 -11.55
CA VAL A 66 -17.11 -18.90 -10.64
C VAL A 66 -17.71 -20.08 -11.40
N GLU A 67 -18.54 -19.83 -12.41
CA GLU A 67 -19.20 -20.84 -13.24
C GLU A 67 -18.18 -21.77 -13.91
N SER A 68 -17.09 -21.20 -14.43
CA SER A 68 -16.03 -21.92 -15.11
C SER A 68 -14.96 -22.48 -14.17
N ARG A 69 -15.10 -22.28 -12.84
CA ARG A 69 -14.15 -22.68 -11.79
C ARG A 69 -12.72 -22.16 -12.05
N LYS A 70 -12.59 -20.95 -12.58
CA LYS A 70 -11.32 -20.30 -12.84
C LYS A 70 -10.96 -19.41 -11.66
N PRO A 71 -9.73 -19.44 -11.14
CA PRO A 71 -9.28 -18.47 -10.18
C PRO A 71 -9.31 -17.06 -10.82
N PHE A 72 -9.59 -16.04 -10.03
CA PHE A 72 -9.42 -14.67 -10.49
C PHE A 72 -8.76 -13.82 -9.41
N VAL A 73 -8.14 -12.73 -9.83
CA VAL A 73 -7.59 -11.70 -8.95
C VAL A 73 -8.02 -10.33 -9.45
N VAL A 74 -8.12 -9.39 -8.53
CA VAL A 74 -8.47 -7.99 -8.82
C VAL A 74 -7.21 -7.15 -8.88
N ARG A 75 -7.14 -6.26 -9.86
CA ARG A 75 -6.07 -5.29 -10.01
C ARG A 75 -6.65 -3.88 -10.07
N GLY A 76 -6.34 -3.01 -9.07
CA GLY A 76 -6.49 -1.57 -9.15
C GLY A 76 -5.20 -0.98 -9.75
N GLY A 77 -4.35 -0.31 -8.95
CA GLY A 77 -3.07 0.23 -9.40
C GLY A 77 -1.97 -0.79 -9.71
N GLY A 78 -2.15 -2.09 -9.42
CA GLY A 78 -1.17 -3.13 -9.73
C GLY A 78 0.13 -3.08 -8.92
N HIS A 79 0.11 -2.50 -7.73
CA HIS A 79 1.29 -2.26 -6.87
C HIS A 79 1.60 -3.37 -5.86
N SER A 80 0.80 -4.43 -5.76
CA SER A 80 1.12 -5.56 -4.87
C SER A 80 2.25 -6.43 -5.43
N ASN A 81 3.04 -7.03 -4.55
CA ASN A 81 4.14 -7.91 -4.93
C ASN A 81 3.69 -9.14 -5.74
N GLY A 82 2.52 -9.72 -5.46
CA GLY A 82 2.08 -10.93 -6.13
C GLY A 82 0.57 -11.16 -6.16
N PHE A 83 -0.22 -10.26 -5.57
CA PHE A 83 -1.66 -10.50 -5.38
C PHE A 83 -2.54 -9.91 -6.50
N SER A 84 -1.96 -9.13 -7.39
CA SER A 84 -2.63 -8.56 -8.57
C SER A 84 -2.34 -9.33 -9.86
N THR A 85 -1.92 -10.58 -9.74
CA THR A 85 -1.66 -11.50 -10.86
C THR A 85 -2.02 -12.94 -10.49
N THR A 86 -2.27 -13.77 -11.48
CA THR A 86 -2.57 -15.19 -11.33
C THR A 86 -2.02 -15.96 -12.53
N SER A 87 -1.83 -17.27 -12.38
CA SER A 87 -1.43 -18.16 -13.49
C SER A 87 -2.65 -18.68 -14.25
N SER A 88 -2.44 -19.10 -15.50
CA SER A 88 -3.45 -19.83 -16.27
C SER A 88 -3.96 -21.06 -15.48
N PRO A 89 -5.27 -21.36 -15.50
CA PRO A 89 -6.34 -20.73 -16.30
C PRO A 89 -7.01 -19.51 -15.64
N GLY A 90 -6.33 -18.81 -14.73
CA GLY A 90 -6.89 -17.68 -13.97
C GLY A 90 -7.08 -16.41 -14.81
N ILE A 91 -7.94 -15.53 -14.30
CA ILE A 91 -8.33 -14.26 -14.91
C ILE A 91 -7.86 -13.11 -14.03
N VAL A 92 -7.30 -12.06 -14.64
CA VAL A 92 -7.05 -10.78 -13.98
C VAL A 92 -8.21 -9.83 -14.32
N LEU A 93 -8.93 -9.37 -13.32
CA LEU A 93 -9.95 -8.32 -13.41
C LEU A 93 -9.27 -6.99 -13.12
N ASP A 94 -8.97 -6.23 -14.18
CA ASP A 94 -8.23 -4.97 -14.11
C ASP A 94 -9.17 -3.77 -14.15
N LEU A 95 -9.33 -3.10 -13.03
CA LEU A 95 -10.25 -1.98 -12.87
C LEU A 95 -9.72 -0.65 -13.46
N SER A 96 -8.59 -0.63 -14.16
CA SER A 96 -7.94 0.60 -14.65
C SER A 96 -8.80 1.46 -15.59
N GLN A 97 -9.87 0.91 -16.18
CA GLN A 97 -10.85 1.67 -16.95
C GLN A 97 -11.98 2.28 -16.08
N MET A 98 -12.12 1.85 -14.84
CA MET A 98 -13.05 2.38 -13.84
C MET A 98 -12.25 3.21 -12.83
N ARG A 99 -11.78 4.41 -13.23
CA ARG A 99 -10.85 5.23 -12.44
C ARG A 99 -11.28 6.67 -12.21
N ASP A 100 -12.55 6.98 -12.44
CA ASP A 100 -13.06 8.32 -12.24
C ASP A 100 -13.05 8.69 -10.75
N VAL A 101 -12.77 9.97 -10.49
CA VAL A 101 -12.87 10.60 -9.17
C VAL A 101 -13.70 11.85 -9.30
N SER A 102 -14.81 11.91 -8.58
CA SER A 102 -15.67 13.10 -8.52
C SER A 102 -15.76 13.64 -7.10
N ILE A 103 -15.80 14.97 -6.96
CA ILE A 103 -15.87 15.66 -5.67
C ILE A 103 -17.27 16.23 -5.48
N ASP A 104 -17.92 15.87 -4.38
CA ASP A 104 -19.14 16.52 -3.90
C ASP A 104 -18.73 17.52 -2.79
N ILE A 105 -18.62 18.79 -3.16
CA ILE A 105 -18.16 19.86 -2.26
C ILE A 105 -19.14 20.09 -1.12
N GLU A 106 -20.45 19.98 -1.37
CA GLU A 106 -21.50 20.21 -0.38
C GLU A 106 -21.46 19.13 0.72
N LYS A 107 -21.32 17.86 0.31
CA LYS A 107 -21.19 16.72 1.23
C LYS A 107 -19.78 16.54 1.76
N LYS A 108 -18.79 17.25 1.21
CA LYS A 108 -17.36 17.10 1.53
C LYS A 108 -16.88 15.65 1.35
N VAL A 109 -17.20 15.05 0.22
CA VAL A 109 -16.76 13.70 -0.11
C VAL A 109 -16.20 13.60 -1.52
N ALA A 110 -15.32 12.62 -1.71
CA ALA A 110 -14.84 12.17 -3.00
C ALA A 110 -15.45 10.80 -3.31
N ILE A 111 -16.07 10.63 -4.46
CA ILE A 111 -16.54 9.35 -4.98
C ILE A 111 -15.45 8.83 -5.91
N VAL A 112 -14.87 7.68 -5.58
CA VAL A 112 -13.65 7.15 -6.17
C VAL A 112 -13.91 5.76 -6.73
N GLN A 113 -13.78 5.57 -8.03
CA GLN A 113 -13.91 4.25 -8.65
C GLN A 113 -12.72 3.32 -8.29
N GLY A 114 -12.96 2.01 -8.31
CA GLY A 114 -12.04 0.97 -7.82
C GLY A 114 -10.66 0.93 -8.46
N GLY A 115 -10.53 1.41 -9.70
CA GLY A 115 -9.28 1.51 -10.44
C GLY A 115 -8.54 2.84 -10.30
N ALA A 116 -9.12 3.84 -9.61
CA ALA A 116 -8.49 5.14 -9.42
C ALA A 116 -7.23 5.03 -8.56
N THR A 117 -6.22 5.79 -8.94
CA THR A 117 -4.95 5.86 -8.23
C THR A 117 -4.95 6.97 -7.17
N MET A 118 -3.97 6.95 -6.27
CA MET A 118 -3.77 8.01 -5.29
C MET A 118 -3.53 9.37 -5.97
N GLY A 119 -2.80 9.40 -7.08
CA GLY A 119 -2.58 10.61 -7.87
C GLY A 119 -3.87 11.15 -8.49
N ASP A 120 -4.82 10.29 -8.88
CA ASP A 120 -6.13 10.73 -9.38
C ASP A 120 -6.92 11.41 -8.26
N GLY A 121 -6.99 10.78 -7.07
CA GLY A 121 -7.64 11.35 -5.89
C GLY A 121 -6.99 12.66 -5.44
N LEU A 122 -5.65 12.70 -5.40
CA LEU A 122 -4.89 13.87 -4.99
C LEU A 122 -5.16 15.07 -5.92
N ARG A 123 -5.13 14.86 -7.24
CA ARG A 123 -5.39 15.90 -8.23
C ARG A 123 -6.84 16.41 -8.17
N ALA A 124 -7.80 15.48 -8.08
CA ALA A 124 -9.21 15.84 -7.99
C ALA A 124 -9.53 16.65 -6.70
N ALA A 125 -8.97 16.27 -5.56
CA ALA A 125 -9.16 17.02 -4.32
C ALA A 125 -8.44 18.38 -4.37
N ALA A 126 -7.21 18.43 -4.87
CA ALA A 126 -6.42 19.66 -4.96
C ALA A 126 -7.05 20.71 -5.86
N SER A 127 -7.73 20.32 -6.97
CA SER A 127 -8.42 21.27 -7.87
C SER A 127 -9.57 22.02 -7.19
N GLU A 128 -10.11 21.48 -6.10
CA GLU A 128 -11.18 22.07 -5.30
C GLU A 128 -10.68 22.68 -3.97
N GLY A 129 -9.36 22.82 -3.77
CA GLY A 129 -8.79 23.31 -2.53
C GLY A 129 -9.01 22.35 -1.34
N LEU A 130 -9.14 21.07 -1.63
CA LEU A 130 -9.41 20.01 -0.66
C LEU A 130 -8.25 19.03 -0.59
N ALA A 131 -8.20 18.25 0.49
CA ALA A 131 -7.31 17.14 0.69
C ALA A 131 -8.07 15.83 0.85
N ILE A 132 -7.49 14.73 0.37
CA ILE A 132 -7.98 13.37 0.52
C ILE A 132 -6.86 12.50 1.12
N ALA A 133 -7.22 11.58 2.03
CA ALA A 133 -6.26 10.66 2.63
C ALA A 133 -5.74 9.66 1.59
N THR A 134 -4.51 9.88 1.11
CA THR A 134 -3.79 9.02 0.16
C THR A 134 -2.52 8.48 0.80
N GLY A 135 -1.96 7.41 0.22
CA GLY A 135 -0.59 6.98 0.51
C GLY A 135 0.47 7.92 -0.10
N THR A 136 1.72 7.45 -0.13
CA THR A 136 2.88 8.25 -0.52
C THR A 136 3.35 8.03 -1.96
N CYS A 137 2.55 7.36 -2.80
CA CYS A 137 2.88 6.96 -4.17
C CYS A 137 1.68 7.18 -5.10
N ASN A 138 1.82 8.02 -6.12
CA ASN A 138 0.74 8.42 -7.01
C ASN A 138 0.12 7.27 -7.81
N GLU A 139 0.87 6.22 -8.14
CA GLU A 139 0.46 5.12 -8.99
C GLU A 139 -0.26 3.99 -8.24
N VAL A 140 -0.22 4.00 -6.91
CA VAL A 140 -0.92 3.01 -6.08
C VAL A 140 -2.44 3.21 -6.18
N GLY A 141 -3.21 2.12 -6.30
CA GLY A 141 -4.67 2.17 -6.28
C GLY A 141 -5.20 2.66 -4.93
N LEU A 142 -5.96 3.76 -4.93
CA LEU A 142 -6.45 4.40 -3.71
C LEU A 142 -7.38 3.47 -2.92
N VAL A 143 -8.38 2.91 -3.59
CA VAL A 143 -9.33 1.98 -2.97
C VAL A 143 -8.60 0.74 -2.45
N GLY A 144 -7.74 0.11 -3.28
CA GLY A 144 -6.99 -1.08 -2.87
C GLY A 144 -6.14 -0.85 -1.63
N ALA A 145 -5.48 0.29 -1.50
CA ALA A 145 -4.69 0.63 -0.30
C ALA A 145 -5.58 0.82 0.94
N ALA A 146 -6.73 1.50 0.79
CA ALA A 146 -7.66 1.75 1.89
C ALA A 146 -8.25 0.43 2.45
N LEU A 147 -8.45 -0.61 1.61
CA LEU A 147 -8.92 -1.91 2.06
C LEU A 147 -8.01 -2.57 3.10
N GLY A 148 -6.73 -2.23 3.15
CA GLY A 148 -5.78 -2.69 4.17
C GLY A 148 -5.33 -1.59 5.13
N GLY A 149 -6.12 -0.53 5.29
CA GLY A 149 -5.83 0.62 6.15
C GLY A 149 -5.44 1.85 5.33
N GLY A 150 -4.35 1.82 4.57
CA GLY A 150 -3.87 2.96 3.78
C GLY A 150 -3.09 3.97 4.62
N ILE A 151 -1.78 3.71 4.80
CA ILE A 151 -0.83 4.62 5.45
C ILE A 151 -0.45 5.73 4.48
N GLY A 152 -0.46 6.98 4.96
CA GLY A 152 -0.09 8.10 4.10
C GLY A 152 0.13 9.43 4.81
N ARG A 153 0.31 10.47 4.02
CA ARG A 153 0.73 11.79 4.49
C ARG A 153 -0.24 12.47 5.47
N LEU A 154 -1.52 12.17 5.38
CA LEU A 154 -2.53 12.75 6.25
C LEU A 154 -2.86 11.89 7.48
N LEU A 155 -2.04 10.86 7.77
CA LEU A 155 -2.25 9.93 8.88
C LEU A 155 -2.38 10.66 10.23
N GLY A 156 -1.52 11.64 10.49
CA GLY A 156 -1.53 12.41 11.73
C GLY A 156 -2.71 13.37 11.86
N HIS A 157 -3.42 13.67 10.78
CA HIS A 157 -4.59 14.57 10.78
C HIS A 157 -5.92 13.81 10.78
N TYR A 158 -6.02 12.70 10.05
CA TYR A 158 -7.30 12.05 9.75
C TYR A 158 -7.29 10.53 9.92
N GLY A 159 -6.21 9.96 10.45
CA GLY A 159 -6.05 8.51 10.57
C GLY A 159 -5.67 7.83 9.26
N TYR A 160 -5.89 6.53 9.20
CA TYR A 160 -5.71 5.74 7.99
C TYR A 160 -6.70 6.17 6.89
N ALA A 161 -6.38 5.93 5.62
CA ALA A 161 -7.33 6.18 4.53
C ALA A 161 -8.67 5.47 4.78
N ALA A 162 -8.65 4.25 5.34
CA ALA A 162 -9.83 3.49 5.74
C ALA A 162 -10.72 4.22 6.77
N ASP A 163 -10.15 5.07 7.64
CA ASP A 163 -10.91 5.84 8.64
C ASP A 163 -11.71 6.97 7.98
N THR A 164 -11.31 7.39 6.80
CA THR A 164 -12.00 8.45 6.02
C THR A 164 -13.07 7.92 5.07
N VAL A 165 -13.19 6.60 4.91
CA VAL A 165 -14.22 5.99 4.07
C VAL A 165 -15.60 6.13 4.70
N VAL A 166 -16.57 6.54 3.89
CA VAL A 166 -17.99 6.74 4.26
C VAL A 166 -18.85 5.56 3.82
N SER A 167 -18.65 5.09 2.59
CA SER A 167 -19.35 3.95 2.01
C SER A 167 -18.55 3.28 0.92
N MET A 168 -18.91 2.05 0.58
CA MET A 168 -18.34 1.29 -0.53
C MET A 168 -19.43 0.56 -1.30
N ARG A 169 -19.28 0.45 -2.62
CA ARG A 169 -20.05 -0.42 -3.50
C ARG A 169 -19.18 -1.63 -3.86
N VAL A 170 -19.66 -2.81 -3.55
CA VAL A 170 -18.84 -4.04 -3.53
C VAL A 170 -19.51 -5.15 -4.31
N ALA A 171 -18.83 -5.75 -5.26
CA ALA A 171 -19.26 -7.00 -5.87
C ALA A 171 -18.90 -8.17 -4.95
N VAL A 172 -19.93 -8.84 -4.42
CA VAL A 172 -19.81 -10.02 -3.56
C VAL A 172 -20.44 -11.24 -4.26
N VAL A 173 -19.99 -12.44 -3.87
CA VAL A 173 -20.51 -13.70 -4.42
C VAL A 173 -21.23 -14.46 -3.34
N GLY A 174 -22.54 -14.62 -3.51
CA GLY A 174 -23.36 -15.43 -2.60
C GLY A 174 -23.29 -16.94 -2.90
N SER A 175 -24.04 -17.73 -2.14
CA SER A 175 -24.12 -19.20 -2.29
C SER A 175 -24.61 -19.67 -3.66
N SER A 176 -25.33 -18.81 -4.41
CA SER A 176 -25.77 -19.10 -5.79
C SER A 176 -24.61 -19.11 -6.80
N GLY A 177 -23.43 -18.64 -6.43
CA GLY A 177 -22.29 -18.49 -7.34
C GLY A 177 -22.35 -17.27 -8.27
N ARG A 178 -23.46 -16.49 -8.25
CA ARG A 178 -23.58 -15.26 -9.04
C ARG A 178 -23.13 -14.05 -8.23
N ALA A 179 -22.34 -13.20 -8.84
CA ALA A 179 -21.93 -11.94 -8.24
C ALA A 179 -23.07 -10.91 -8.26
N ARG A 180 -23.06 -10.00 -7.29
CA ARG A 180 -23.99 -8.87 -7.20
C ARG A 180 -23.32 -7.70 -6.48
N ILE A 181 -23.71 -6.47 -6.81
CA ILE A 181 -23.27 -5.27 -6.08
C ILE A 181 -24.12 -5.13 -4.81
N VAL A 182 -23.43 -4.86 -3.70
CA VAL A 182 -24.04 -4.43 -2.43
C VAL A 182 -23.38 -3.14 -1.99
N GLU A 183 -24.13 -2.32 -1.26
CA GLU A 183 -23.59 -1.17 -0.54
C GLU A 183 -23.15 -1.60 0.86
N ALA A 184 -22.05 -1.01 1.35
CA ALA A 184 -21.55 -1.17 2.70
C ALA A 184 -21.26 0.22 3.28
N SER A 185 -21.92 0.56 4.39
CA SER A 185 -21.75 1.81 5.15
C SER A 185 -22.02 1.53 6.62
N ARG A 186 -22.00 2.55 7.47
CA ARG A 186 -22.38 2.40 8.90
C ARG A 186 -23.82 1.96 9.08
N GLU A 187 -24.71 2.33 8.14
CA GLU A 187 -26.15 2.06 8.17
C GLU A 187 -26.53 0.81 7.36
N ILE A 188 -25.82 0.55 6.27
CA ILE A 188 -26.10 -0.53 5.32
C ILE A 188 -24.98 -1.57 5.36
N ASN A 189 -25.29 -2.82 5.70
CA ASN A 189 -24.32 -3.91 5.83
C ASN A 189 -23.10 -3.50 6.70
N PRO A 190 -23.30 -3.01 7.94
CA PRO A 190 -22.26 -2.45 8.78
C PRO A 190 -21.16 -3.47 9.14
N ASP A 191 -21.47 -4.73 9.18
CA ASP A 191 -20.53 -5.82 9.41
C ASP A 191 -19.56 -6.00 8.22
N LEU A 192 -20.05 -5.91 6.98
CA LEU A 192 -19.21 -5.88 5.79
C LEU A 192 -18.39 -4.61 5.76
N PHE A 193 -18.97 -3.47 6.07
CA PHE A 193 -18.28 -2.18 6.11
C PHE A 193 -17.13 -2.17 7.12
N TRP A 194 -17.32 -2.76 8.29
CA TRP A 194 -16.27 -2.98 9.28
C TRP A 194 -15.12 -3.81 8.68
N ALA A 195 -15.44 -4.95 8.06
CA ALA A 195 -14.46 -5.86 7.49
C ALA A 195 -13.67 -5.26 6.31
N LEU A 196 -14.34 -4.46 5.47
CA LEU A 196 -13.71 -3.82 4.30
C LEU A 196 -12.67 -2.77 4.69
N ARG A 197 -12.77 -2.17 5.86
CA ARG A 197 -11.86 -1.14 6.36
C ARG A 197 -10.73 -1.74 7.22
N GLY A 198 -9.77 -2.42 6.58
CA GLY A 198 -8.59 -3.05 7.20
C GLY A 198 -8.33 -4.48 6.75
N SER A 199 -9.37 -5.24 6.36
CA SER A 199 -9.26 -6.62 5.86
C SER A 199 -10.02 -6.84 4.54
N GLY A 200 -10.27 -5.75 3.81
CA GLY A 200 -11.20 -5.74 2.68
C GLY A 200 -10.80 -6.62 1.50
N HIS A 201 -9.53 -6.92 1.36
CA HIS A 201 -9.01 -7.85 0.33
C HIS A 201 -9.58 -9.27 0.44
N LEU A 202 -10.31 -9.59 1.52
CA LEU A 202 -10.87 -10.92 1.78
C LEU A 202 -12.33 -11.07 1.34
N PHE A 203 -13.07 -9.97 1.03
CA PHE A 203 -14.52 -10.01 1.03
C PHE A 203 -15.20 -9.77 -0.30
N GLY A 204 -14.58 -9.07 -1.22
CA GLY A 204 -15.21 -8.75 -2.51
C GLY A 204 -14.35 -7.83 -3.37
N VAL A 205 -14.95 -7.40 -4.48
CA VAL A 205 -14.36 -6.44 -5.41
C VAL A 205 -15.03 -5.08 -5.21
N VAL A 206 -14.32 -4.12 -4.62
CA VAL A 206 -14.84 -2.77 -4.46
C VAL A 206 -14.77 -2.03 -5.79
N VAL A 207 -15.92 -1.72 -6.35
CA VAL A 207 -16.05 -0.99 -7.62
C VAL A 207 -16.02 0.52 -7.42
N GLU A 208 -16.42 0.99 -6.24
CA GLU A 208 -16.45 2.41 -5.87
C GLU A 208 -16.37 2.56 -4.35
N ALA A 209 -15.70 3.60 -3.89
CA ALA A 209 -15.64 3.98 -2.48
C ALA A 209 -15.82 5.50 -2.33
N THR A 210 -16.55 5.92 -1.30
CA THR A 210 -16.76 7.33 -0.95
C THR A 210 -15.86 7.67 0.23
N PHE A 211 -15.00 8.68 0.06
CA PHE A 211 -14.06 9.15 1.08
C PHE A 211 -14.44 10.55 1.55
N ARG A 212 -14.25 10.86 2.81
CA ARG A 212 -14.26 12.24 3.30
C ARG A 212 -13.11 13.00 2.69
N VAL A 213 -13.36 14.28 2.32
CA VAL A 213 -12.34 15.24 1.92
C VAL A 213 -12.35 16.43 2.89
N PHE A 214 -11.24 17.12 2.99
CA PHE A 214 -10.99 18.12 4.03
C PHE A 214 -10.47 19.42 3.41
N PRO A 215 -10.89 20.60 3.89
CA PRO A 215 -10.30 21.86 3.44
C PRO A 215 -8.78 21.85 3.59
N TRP A 216 -8.08 22.31 2.57
CA TRP A 216 -6.62 22.38 2.59
C TRP A 216 -6.13 23.69 2.01
N GLN A 217 -5.36 24.46 2.82
CA GLN A 217 -4.95 25.83 2.47
C GLN A 217 -3.44 26.04 2.50
N HIS A 218 -2.67 25.06 2.97
CA HIS A 218 -1.23 25.22 3.17
C HIS A 218 -0.43 24.43 2.12
N GLU A 219 0.71 24.99 1.73
CA GLU A 219 1.78 24.23 1.11
C GLU A 219 2.45 23.34 2.17
N THR A 220 2.99 22.21 1.72
CA THR A 220 3.71 21.30 2.60
C THR A 220 5.17 21.74 2.73
N TRP A 221 5.63 21.99 3.94
CA TRP A 221 7.05 22.18 4.20
C TRP A 221 7.79 20.85 4.09
N HIS A 222 8.95 20.86 3.40
CA HIS A 222 9.77 19.66 3.18
C HIS A 222 11.24 19.97 3.33
N SER A 223 11.98 19.05 3.97
CA SER A 223 13.44 19.05 4.02
C SER A 223 14.00 17.66 3.75
N CYS A 224 15.16 17.61 3.15
CA CYS A 224 15.94 16.39 2.92
C CYS A 224 17.36 16.63 3.41
N LEU A 225 17.77 15.91 4.45
CA LEU A 225 19.09 15.99 5.06
C LEU A 225 19.89 14.76 4.66
N ALA A 226 21.13 14.94 4.20
CA ALA A 226 22.02 13.86 3.80
C ALA A 226 23.10 13.63 4.86
N PHE A 227 23.38 12.38 5.20
CA PHE A 227 24.34 11.96 6.22
C PHE A 227 25.28 10.87 5.70
N GLN A 228 26.46 10.79 6.28
CA GLN A 228 27.35 9.65 6.08
C GLN A 228 26.75 8.36 6.69
N PRO A 229 27.07 7.19 6.16
CA PRO A 229 26.64 5.92 6.75
C PRO A 229 26.94 5.76 8.24
N CYS A 230 28.10 6.25 8.70
CA CYS A 230 28.50 6.19 10.13
C CYS A 230 27.60 7.03 11.05
N ASP A 231 26.81 7.96 10.51
CA ASP A 231 25.90 8.81 11.29
C ASP A 231 24.53 8.16 11.51
N ALA A 232 24.21 7.05 10.83
CA ALA A 232 22.87 6.44 10.82
C ALA A 232 22.33 6.16 12.22
N GLY A 233 23.17 5.64 13.12
CA GLY A 233 22.78 5.34 14.50
C GLY A 233 22.37 6.61 15.26
N ARG A 234 23.19 7.66 15.19
CA ARG A 234 22.91 8.97 15.82
C ARG A 234 21.63 9.61 15.25
N VAL A 235 21.43 9.51 13.93
CA VAL A 235 20.21 10.03 13.28
C VAL A 235 18.98 9.24 13.76
N ALA A 236 19.07 7.91 13.84
CA ALA A 236 17.97 7.07 14.32
C ALA A 236 17.60 7.39 15.77
N GLU A 237 18.58 7.56 16.65
CA GLU A 237 18.36 7.94 18.04
C GLU A 237 17.71 9.33 18.16
N ALA A 238 18.15 10.30 17.37
CA ALA A 238 17.52 11.62 17.33
C ALA A 238 16.09 11.55 16.84
N VAL A 239 15.80 10.75 15.79
CA VAL A 239 14.45 10.51 15.28
C VAL A 239 13.55 9.87 16.34
N ASP A 240 14.07 8.90 17.13
CA ASP A 240 13.27 8.22 18.14
C ASP A 240 12.91 9.11 19.34
N ARG A 241 13.73 10.12 19.65
CA ARG A 241 13.51 11.09 20.72
C ARG A 241 12.46 12.14 20.39
N VAL A 242 12.15 12.37 19.10
CA VAL A 242 11.16 13.36 18.69
C VAL A 242 9.74 12.88 18.95
N SER A 243 8.92 13.74 19.54
CA SER A 243 7.47 13.52 19.67
C SER A 243 6.78 14.09 18.45
N TYR A 244 6.40 13.24 17.52
CA TYR A 244 5.69 13.64 16.31
C TYR A 244 4.23 13.97 16.62
N ARG A 245 3.76 15.17 16.23
CA ARG A 245 2.43 15.68 16.48
C ARG A 245 1.79 16.25 15.21
N GLY A 246 0.48 16.07 15.06
CA GLY A 246 -0.29 16.64 13.95
C GLY A 246 0.30 16.27 12.58
N GLY A 247 0.68 17.27 11.78
CA GLY A 247 1.25 17.09 10.44
C GLY A 247 2.73 16.70 10.37
N MET A 248 3.39 16.44 11.53
CA MET A 248 4.80 16.02 11.55
C MET A 248 4.95 14.58 11.07
N GLN A 249 5.86 14.38 10.12
CA GLN A 249 6.22 13.05 9.61
C GLN A 249 7.61 13.06 8.97
N GLY A 250 8.16 11.88 8.79
CA GLY A 250 9.44 11.76 8.10
C GLY A 250 9.74 10.35 7.61
N ARG A 251 10.89 10.24 6.98
CA ARG A 251 11.40 8.99 6.44
C ARG A 251 12.91 8.96 6.51
N LEU A 252 13.47 7.94 7.16
CA LEU A 252 14.88 7.61 7.10
C LEU A 252 15.10 6.64 5.94
N VAL A 253 16.08 6.89 5.10
CA VAL A 253 16.33 6.11 3.87
C VAL A 253 17.78 5.70 3.78
N PHE A 254 18.07 4.41 3.67
CA PHE A 254 19.37 3.93 3.21
C PHE A 254 19.30 3.75 1.70
N CYS A 255 20.17 4.40 0.98
CA CYS A 255 20.26 4.33 -0.48
C CYS A 255 21.71 4.55 -0.95
N ALA A 256 21.98 4.24 -2.23
CA ALA A 256 23.31 4.39 -2.82
C ALA A 256 23.27 5.15 -4.16
N PRO A 257 22.91 6.45 -4.16
CA PRO A 257 22.97 7.27 -5.35
C PRO A 257 24.42 7.33 -5.84
N ASN A 258 24.61 7.23 -7.18
CA ASN A 258 25.93 7.20 -7.79
C ASN A 258 26.89 6.14 -7.20
N LYS A 259 26.32 5.01 -6.74
CA LYS A 259 27.05 3.88 -6.12
C LYS A 259 27.72 4.22 -4.77
N GLN A 260 27.33 5.31 -4.15
CA GLN A 260 27.85 5.72 -2.84
C GLN A 260 26.74 5.58 -1.79
N PRO A 261 26.90 4.70 -0.79
CA PRO A 261 25.93 4.57 0.29
C PRO A 261 25.82 5.86 1.09
N ILE A 262 24.59 6.30 1.31
CA ILE A 262 24.26 7.45 2.16
C ILE A 262 22.99 7.16 2.96
N VAL A 263 22.78 7.98 3.98
CA VAL A 263 21.57 8.03 4.77
C VAL A 263 20.86 9.35 4.49
N LEU A 264 19.58 9.29 4.11
CA LEU A 264 18.73 10.46 3.94
C LEU A 264 17.70 10.51 5.04
N LEU A 265 17.53 11.68 5.65
CA LEU A 265 16.41 12.00 6.51
C LEU A 265 15.51 13.00 5.80
N GLN A 266 14.34 12.56 5.40
CA GLN A 266 13.33 13.39 4.75
C GLN A 266 12.26 13.74 5.77
N LEU A 267 11.89 15.02 5.87
CA LEU A 267 10.93 15.55 6.82
C LEU A 267 9.83 16.29 6.07
N TRP A 268 8.59 16.09 6.47
CA TRP A 268 7.43 16.83 5.96
C TRP A 268 6.63 17.39 7.13
N TYR A 269 6.17 18.61 6.97
CA TYR A 269 5.19 19.21 7.87
C TYR A 269 3.96 19.66 7.06
N LEU A 270 2.84 19.05 7.37
CA LEU A 270 1.54 19.35 6.79
C LEU A 270 0.75 20.22 7.77
N GLY A 271 1.04 21.51 7.80
CA GLY A 271 0.49 22.51 8.68
C GLY A 271 0.97 23.89 8.26
N ASN A 272 0.97 24.88 9.18
CA ASN A 272 1.56 26.19 8.90
C ASN A 272 3.09 26.05 8.69
N PRO A 273 3.63 26.31 7.48
CA PRO A 273 5.05 26.12 7.20
C PRO A 273 6.02 26.91 8.11
N GLU A 274 5.56 28.04 8.67
CA GLU A 274 6.35 28.88 9.57
C GLU A 274 6.71 28.17 10.89
N GLU A 275 5.91 27.20 11.33
CA GLU A 275 6.14 26.40 12.54
C GLU A 275 7.12 25.22 12.32
N ALA A 276 7.33 24.84 11.07
CA ALA A 276 8.00 23.58 10.74
C ALA A 276 9.43 23.51 11.27
N ALA A 277 10.19 24.59 11.13
CA ALA A 277 11.60 24.64 11.56
C ALA A 277 11.73 24.45 13.08
N GLU A 278 10.84 25.06 13.88
CA GLU A 278 10.82 24.90 15.34
C GLU A 278 10.46 23.45 15.72
N LYS A 279 9.44 22.88 15.09
CA LYS A 279 8.98 21.51 15.38
C LYS A 279 10.04 20.44 15.06
N PHE A 280 10.88 20.68 14.06
CA PHE A 280 11.96 19.77 13.68
C PHE A 280 13.36 20.23 14.13
N GLU A 281 13.47 21.25 14.98
CA GLU A 281 14.73 21.78 15.46
C GLU A 281 15.73 20.69 15.89
N PRO A 282 15.36 19.66 16.70
CA PRO A 282 16.31 18.63 17.12
C PRO A 282 16.90 17.82 15.98
N LEU A 283 16.19 17.70 14.85
CA LEU A 283 16.64 16.99 13.67
C LEU A 283 17.42 17.90 12.70
N LEU A 284 16.99 19.16 12.58
CA LEU A 284 17.68 20.16 11.75
C LEU A 284 19.03 20.59 12.34
N GLY A 285 19.20 20.46 13.66
CA GLY A 285 20.46 20.72 14.36
C GLY A 285 21.53 19.62 14.22
N LEU A 286 21.19 18.46 13.61
CA LEU A 286 22.17 17.40 13.39
C LEU A 286 23.23 17.83 12.37
N PRO A 287 24.51 17.42 12.54
CA PRO A 287 25.56 17.68 11.53
C PRO A 287 25.32 16.81 10.29
N PHE A 288 24.87 17.41 9.22
CA PHE A 288 24.58 16.80 7.91
C PHE A 288 25.54 17.29 6.81
N MET A 289 25.55 16.61 5.67
CA MET A 289 26.35 16.98 4.50
C MET A 289 25.66 18.11 3.71
N ALA A 290 25.96 19.37 4.06
CA ALA A 290 25.28 20.55 3.48
C ALA A 290 25.49 20.68 1.94
N ASP A 291 26.65 20.26 1.43
CA ASP A 291 27.00 20.35 -0.01
C ASP A 291 26.47 19.15 -0.82
N HIS A 292 25.77 18.20 -0.19
CA HIS A 292 25.26 17.02 -0.92
C HIS A 292 24.11 17.40 -1.87
N PRO A 293 24.11 16.95 -3.15
CA PRO A 293 23.12 17.37 -4.15
C PRO A 293 21.65 17.08 -3.79
N LEU A 294 21.39 16.10 -2.91
CA LEU A 294 20.06 15.77 -2.43
C LEU A 294 19.65 16.56 -1.18
N HIS A 295 20.56 17.36 -0.61
CA HIS A 295 20.27 18.19 0.55
C HIS A 295 19.37 19.37 0.19
N SER A 296 18.36 19.60 1.02
CA SER A 296 17.48 20.77 0.94
C SER A 296 16.76 21.02 2.27
N ILE A 297 16.57 22.28 2.63
CA ILE A 297 15.82 22.68 3.83
C ILE A 297 14.72 23.65 3.43
N GLY A 298 13.53 23.47 4.00
CA GLY A 298 12.44 24.43 3.97
C GLY A 298 11.79 24.64 2.60
N ARG A 299 11.84 23.66 1.71
CA ARG A 299 11.10 23.72 0.45
C ARG A 299 9.60 23.67 0.70
N LEU A 300 8.87 24.58 0.06
CA LEU A 300 7.41 24.51 0.03
C LEU A 300 6.97 23.71 -1.19
N ILE A 301 6.11 22.73 -0.94
CA ILE A 301 5.60 21.82 -1.96
C ILE A 301 4.07 22.00 -2.03
N PRO A 302 3.50 22.36 -3.18
CA PRO A 302 2.05 22.36 -3.38
C PRO A 302 1.46 20.99 -3.04
N TYR A 303 0.26 20.97 -2.46
CA TYR A 303 -0.38 19.72 -2.03
C TYR A 303 -0.48 18.69 -3.18
N VAL A 304 -0.74 19.11 -4.40
CA VAL A 304 -0.83 18.25 -5.59
C VAL A 304 0.48 17.51 -5.90
N ASN A 305 1.61 18.04 -5.46
CA ASN A 305 2.97 17.48 -5.67
C ASN A 305 3.50 16.70 -4.46
N LEU A 306 2.66 16.45 -3.46
CA LEU A 306 3.04 15.86 -2.16
C LEU A 306 3.79 14.52 -2.28
N ASN A 307 3.47 13.74 -3.30
CA ASN A 307 4.03 12.41 -3.54
C ASN A 307 5.18 12.35 -4.56
N ASP A 308 5.56 13.48 -5.18
CA ASP A 308 6.57 13.49 -6.28
C ASP A 308 7.93 12.97 -5.83
N SER A 309 8.29 13.14 -4.55
CA SER A 309 9.54 12.58 -3.99
C SER A 309 9.61 11.05 -4.04
N SER A 310 8.49 10.37 -4.27
CA SER A 310 8.40 8.91 -4.38
C SER A 310 8.29 8.40 -5.82
N GLU A 311 8.16 9.28 -6.83
CA GLU A 311 7.91 8.92 -8.23
C GLU A 311 8.87 7.85 -8.76
N ARG A 312 10.17 7.99 -8.48
CA ARG A 312 11.19 7.03 -8.93
C ARG A 312 10.94 5.63 -8.40
N ILE A 313 10.61 5.49 -7.10
CA ILE A 313 10.34 4.20 -6.45
C ILE A 313 9.04 3.60 -6.98
N CYS A 314 8.08 4.45 -7.32
CA CYS A 314 6.75 4.07 -7.76
C CYS A 314 6.68 3.69 -9.26
N SER A 315 7.74 3.94 -10.03
CA SER A 315 7.80 3.63 -11.47
C SER A 315 7.63 2.14 -11.77
N TYR A 316 7.01 1.82 -12.91
CA TYR A 316 6.75 0.45 -13.38
C TYR A 316 7.98 -0.15 -14.09
N VAL A 317 9.12 -0.21 -13.41
CA VAL A 317 10.40 -0.67 -13.98
C VAL A 317 11.06 -1.70 -13.06
N GLY A 318 11.52 -2.80 -13.65
CA GLY A 318 12.32 -3.82 -12.99
C GLY A 318 11.54 -4.75 -12.05
N ARG A 319 12.26 -5.49 -11.27
CA ARG A 319 11.76 -6.38 -10.22
C ARG A 319 11.94 -5.70 -8.88
N LYS A 320 10.87 -5.63 -8.10
CA LYS A 320 10.89 -5.03 -6.77
C LYS A 320 10.23 -5.98 -5.79
N ASN A 321 10.94 -6.30 -4.72
CA ASN A 321 10.40 -7.04 -3.60
C ASN A 321 10.31 -6.11 -2.39
N LEU A 322 9.09 -5.73 -2.04
CA LEU A 322 8.77 -4.84 -0.93
C LEU A 322 7.99 -5.60 0.13
N ALA A 323 8.43 -5.51 1.38
CA ALA A 323 7.65 -5.95 2.54
C ALA A 323 7.67 -4.84 3.58
N ALA A 324 6.70 -4.83 4.51
CA ALA A 324 6.63 -3.84 5.56
C ALA A 324 6.37 -4.49 6.91
N PHE A 325 6.99 -3.94 7.94
CA PHE A 325 6.70 -4.27 9.34
C PHE A 325 6.70 -3.02 10.20
N GLY A 326 5.81 -3.02 11.18
CA GLY A 326 5.68 -1.96 12.17
C GLY A 326 6.48 -2.28 13.43
N MET A 327 7.06 -1.26 14.07
CA MET A 327 7.76 -1.36 15.34
C MET A 327 7.52 -0.12 16.22
N ARG A 328 7.77 -0.28 17.53
CA ARG A 328 7.50 0.76 18.54
C ARG A 328 8.62 1.80 18.67
N SER A 329 9.86 1.38 18.47
CA SER A 329 11.06 2.21 18.63
C SER A 329 12.16 1.78 17.68
N ILE A 330 13.09 2.68 17.41
CA ILE A 330 14.33 2.38 16.72
C ILE A 330 15.50 2.77 17.65
N SER A 331 16.59 2.01 17.59
CA SER A 331 17.81 2.31 18.36
C SER A 331 18.98 2.53 17.44
N GLU A 332 20.04 3.19 17.96
CA GLU A 332 21.31 3.30 17.26
C GLU A 332 21.82 1.93 16.79
N ALA A 333 21.85 0.95 17.71
CA ALA A 333 22.36 -0.40 17.42
C ALA A 333 21.57 -1.12 16.32
N SER A 334 20.22 -1.11 16.41
CA SER A 334 19.37 -1.77 15.42
C SER A 334 19.45 -1.11 14.04
N CYS A 335 19.52 0.22 14.02
CA CYS A 335 19.68 1.00 12.79
C CYS A 335 21.02 0.72 12.12
N MET A 336 22.14 0.70 12.89
CA MET A 336 23.46 0.38 12.37
C MET A 336 23.55 -1.06 11.88
N ALA A 337 22.96 -2.02 12.59
CA ALA A 337 22.91 -3.43 12.15
C ALA A 337 22.16 -3.56 10.81
N ALA A 338 21.02 -2.90 10.66
CA ALA A 338 20.26 -2.91 9.41
C ALA A 338 21.00 -2.22 8.25
N LEU A 339 21.73 -1.13 8.54
CA LEU A 339 22.57 -0.46 7.55
C LEU A 339 23.73 -1.36 7.09
N MET A 340 24.37 -2.09 7.99
CA MET A 340 25.43 -3.05 7.63
C MET A 340 24.88 -4.15 6.70
N VAL A 341 23.73 -4.73 7.04
CA VAL A 341 23.04 -5.71 6.17
C VAL A 341 22.79 -5.12 4.78
N TYR A 342 22.33 -3.89 4.70
CA TYR A 342 22.11 -3.19 3.43
C TYR A 342 23.40 -2.99 2.65
N MET A 343 24.47 -2.51 3.29
CA MET A 343 25.77 -2.24 2.65
C MET A 343 26.44 -3.52 2.14
N ASP A 344 26.40 -4.59 2.93
CA ASP A 344 26.91 -5.90 2.52
C ASP A 344 26.15 -6.42 1.30
N PHE A 345 24.83 -6.29 1.30
CA PHE A 345 23.99 -6.73 0.20
C PHE A 345 24.32 -5.99 -1.11
N ILE A 346 24.38 -4.66 -1.11
CA ILE A 346 24.68 -3.89 -2.34
C ILE A 346 26.12 -4.03 -2.81
N THR A 347 27.02 -4.44 -1.90
CA THR A 347 28.41 -4.78 -2.25
C THR A 347 28.46 -6.14 -2.93
N GLN A 348 27.74 -7.12 -2.43
CA GLN A 348 27.64 -8.46 -2.99
C GLN A 348 26.87 -8.49 -4.32
N TYR A 349 25.84 -7.64 -4.46
CA TYR A 349 24.93 -7.59 -5.60
C TYR A 349 24.88 -6.16 -6.19
N PRO A 350 25.95 -5.72 -6.89
CA PRO A 350 26.00 -4.36 -7.44
C PRO A 350 24.94 -4.05 -8.51
N GLU A 351 24.32 -5.06 -9.10
CA GLU A 351 23.15 -4.95 -9.98
C GLU A 351 21.87 -4.55 -9.26
N ALA A 352 21.85 -4.68 -7.92
CA ALA A 352 20.72 -4.29 -7.07
C ALA A 352 20.93 -2.95 -6.33
N LEU A 353 21.81 -2.09 -6.83
CA LEU A 353 22.14 -0.77 -6.22
C LEU A 353 20.95 0.19 -6.10
N ARG A 354 19.83 -0.08 -6.80
CA ARG A 354 18.58 0.69 -6.66
C ARG A 354 17.80 0.30 -5.41
N THR A 355 18.25 -0.67 -4.65
CA THR A 355 17.65 -1.11 -3.38
C THR A 355 17.66 0.03 -2.37
N HIS A 356 16.55 0.16 -1.62
CA HIS A 356 16.38 1.14 -0.55
C HIS A 356 15.87 0.44 0.72
N ILE A 357 16.26 0.93 1.88
CA ILE A 357 15.59 0.60 3.14
C ILE A 357 14.92 1.89 3.61
N LEU A 358 13.60 1.86 3.71
CA LEU A 358 12.78 2.99 4.11
C LEU A 358 12.27 2.76 5.53
N THR A 359 12.43 3.73 6.41
CA THR A 359 11.80 3.72 7.74
C THR A 359 10.95 4.98 7.85
N GLU A 360 9.63 4.82 7.70
CA GLU A 360 8.68 5.92 7.77
C GLU A 360 8.13 6.07 9.19
N PHE A 361 7.91 7.32 9.60
CA PHE A 361 7.32 7.67 10.88
C PHE A 361 6.36 8.85 10.74
N TYR A 362 5.29 8.83 11.54
CA TYR A 362 4.18 9.75 11.47
C TYR A 362 3.74 10.14 12.89
N SER A 363 3.03 11.26 13.03
CA SER A 363 2.20 11.45 14.21
C SER A 363 1.13 10.36 14.27
N MET A 364 1.01 9.71 15.41
CA MET A 364 0.02 8.67 15.66
C MET A 364 -1.13 9.17 16.55
N ASP A 365 -1.18 10.47 16.88
CA ASP A 365 -2.17 11.03 17.78
C ASP A 365 -3.59 10.71 17.33
N MET A 366 -3.94 11.08 16.09
CA MET A 366 -5.27 10.82 15.54
C MET A 366 -5.58 9.33 15.42
N VAL A 367 -4.58 8.53 15.00
CA VAL A 367 -4.74 7.06 14.86
C VAL A 367 -5.05 6.40 16.20
N SER A 368 -4.43 6.91 17.30
CA SER A 368 -4.64 6.39 18.65
C SER A 368 -5.99 6.81 19.23
N GLU A 369 -6.54 7.95 18.79
CA GLU A 369 -7.84 8.46 19.23
C GLU A 369 -9.01 7.81 18.51
N LEU A 370 -8.82 7.45 17.23
CA LEU A 370 -9.84 6.81 16.42
C LEU A 370 -9.95 5.32 16.75
N ASP A 371 -11.18 4.82 16.79
CA ASP A 371 -11.49 3.38 16.87
C ASP A 371 -10.77 2.66 18.04
N GLN A 372 -10.80 3.26 19.23
CA GLN A 372 -10.11 2.73 20.42
C GLN A 372 -10.60 1.32 20.79
N ASP A 373 -11.86 1.02 20.55
CA ASP A 373 -12.51 -0.26 20.89
C ASP A 373 -12.45 -1.29 19.75
N GLY A 374 -11.97 -0.91 18.53
CA GLY A 374 -11.91 -1.80 17.36
C GLY A 374 -13.28 -2.13 16.74
N GLU A 375 -14.30 -1.33 17.05
CA GLU A 375 -15.67 -1.54 16.57
C GLU A 375 -15.93 -0.86 15.21
N GLU A 376 -15.10 0.12 14.85
CA GLU A 376 -15.30 0.91 13.65
C GLU A 376 -14.66 0.28 12.41
N THR A 377 -13.51 -0.36 12.57
CA THR A 377 -12.72 -0.94 11.46
C THR A 377 -12.11 -2.28 11.86
N SER A 378 -11.73 -3.07 10.85
CA SER A 378 -10.98 -4.31 11.06
C SER A 378 -9.45 -4.10 11.07
N ILE A 379 -8.97 -2.88 11.25
CA ILE A 379 -7.55 -2.60 11.46
C ILE A 379 -7.15 -3.11 12.83
N PRO A 380 -6.13 -3.99 12.96
CA PRO A 380 -5.74 -4.54 14.26
C PRO A 380 -5.37 -3.45 15.27
N GLY A 381 -5.85 -3.57 16.50
CA GLY A 381 -5.59 -2.59 17.56
C GLY A 381 -4.11 -2.37 17.84
N LYS A 382 -3.26 -3.40 17.71
CA LYS A 382 -1.80 -3.25 17.79
C LYS A 382 -1.25 -2.29 16.73
N MET A 383 -1.76 -2.34 15.50
CA MET A 383 -1.35 -1.45 14.43
C MET A 383 -1.65 0.03 14.77
N ARG A 384 -2.74 0.31 15.48
CA ARG A 384 -3.13 1.65 15.90
C ARG A 384 -2.33 2.17 17.09
N ARG A 385 -2.07 1.31 18.07
CA ARG A 385 -1.53 1.73 19.37
C ARG A 385 -0.03 1.56 19.51
N GLU A 386 0.57 0.66 18.73
CA GLU A 386 1.93 0.20 19.00
C GLU A 386 2.93 0.56 17.90
N VAL A 387 2.46 0.85 16.68
CA VAL A 387 3.36 1.20 15.57
C VAL A 387 3.71 2.67 15.62
N LYS A 388 5.00 2.97 15.74
CA LYS A 388 5.59 4.29 15.59
C LYS A 388 6.39 4.41 14.29
N TYR A 389 6.97 3.29 13.85
CA TYR A 389 7.83 3.19 12.66
C TYR A 389 7.33 2.09 11.73
N TRP A 390 7.26 2.41 10.44
CA TRP A 390 7.05 1.44 9.38
C TRP A 390 8.36 1.25 8.62
N VAL A 391 8.96 0.06 8.76
CA VAL A 391 10.18 -0.29 8.04
C VAL A 391 9.83 -1.06 6.79
N MET A 392 10.33 -0.60 5.66
CA MET A 392 10.03 -1.09 4.32
C MET A 392 11.32 -1.36 3.54
N PRO A 393 11.93 -2.55 3.68
CA PRO A 393 12.99 -2.96 2.79
C PRO A 393 12.42 -3.15 1.37
N LEU A 394 12.97 -2.41 0.43
CA LEU A 394 12.64 -2.44 -0.99
C LEU A 394 13.85 -2.92 -1.79
N ALA A 395 13.95 -4.21 -2.02
CA ALA A 395 14.94 -4.74 -2.95
C ALA A 395 14.52 -4.44 -4.39
N TRP A 396 15.41 -3.80 -5.17
CA TRP A 396 15.15 -3.39 -6.55
C TRP A 396 16.27 -3.86 -7.48
N TYR A 397 15.94 -4.70 -8.44
CA TYR A 397 16.85 -5.42 -9.31
C TYR A 397 16.19 -5.75 -10.67
N GLU A 398 16.91 -6.38 -11.59
CA GLU A 398 16.36 -6.74 -12.91
C GLU A 398 16.28 -8.28 -13.10
N ASP A 399 17.32 -9.02 -12.66
CA ASP A 399 17.41 -10.47 -12.90
C ASP A 399 16.60 -11.28 -11.88
N ALA A 400 15.74 -12.16 -12.37
CA ALA A 400 14.94 -13.08 -11.55
C ALA A 400 15.80 -14.05 -10.71
N ALA A 401 17.03 -14.32 -11.10
CA ALA A 401 17.95 -15.15 -10.32
C ALA A 401 18.24 -14.55 -8.92
N LEU A 402 18.02 -13.25 -8.73
CA LEU A 402 18.19 -12.58 -7.44
C LEU A 402 16.94 -12.61 -6.56
N ASP A 403 15.82 -13.20 -6.97
CA ASP A 403 14.58 -13.20 -6.20
C ASP A 403 14.78 -13.71 -4.75
N ASP A 404 15.50 -14.83 -4.59
CA ASP A 404 15.75 -15.42 -3.27
C ASP A 404 16.73 -14.58 -2.41
N ALA A 405 17.79 -14.03 -3.03
CA ALA A 405 18.73 -13.14 -2.35
C ALA A 405 18.03 -11.87 -1.87
N CYS A 406 17.17 -11.27 -2.69
CA CYS A 406 16.38 -10.09 -2.35
C CYS A 406 15.33 -10.37 -1.26
N ALA A 407 14.69 -11.54 -1.29
CA ALA A 407 13.82 -11.97 -0.21
C ALA A 407 14.62 -12.21 1.09
N GLY A 408 15.85 -12.71 0.97
CA GLY A 408 16.82 -12.86 2.07
C GLY A 408 17.15 -11.51 2.71
N LEU A 409 17.47 -10.49 1.91
CA LEU A 409 17.70 -9.13 2.38
C LEU A 409 16.54 -8.61 3.23
N ASN A 410 15.31 -8.72 2.72
CA ASN A 410 14.14 -8.22 3.43
C ASN A 410 13.99 -8.86 4.82
N ARG A 411 14.24 -10.18 4.92
CA ARG A 411 14.24 -10.88 6.21
C ARG A 411 15.39 -10.44 7.11
N ALA A 412 16.60 -10.33 6.58
CA ALA A 412 17.78 -9.93 7.34
C ALA A 412 17.66 -8.50 7.90
N VAL A 413 17.10 -7.56 7.12
CA VAL A 413 16.80 -6.20 7.59
C VAL A 413 15.77 -6.23 8.73
N ARG A 414 14.69 -7.01 8.59
CA ARG A 414 13.72 -7.18 9.67
C ARG A 414 14.37 -7.74 10.93
N ASP A 415 15.18 -8.78 10.78
CA ASP A 415 15.85 -9.40 11.92
C ASP A 415 16.83 -8.44 12.60
N ALA A 416 17.59 -7.64 11.84
CA ALA A 416 18.50 -6.63 12.36
C ALA A 416 17.77 -5.55 13.17
N PHE A 417 16.62 -5.06 12.70
CA PHE A 417 15.84 -4.06 13.43
C PHE A 417 15.17 -4.63 14.70
N LEU A 418 14.77 -5.90 14.68
CA LEU A 418 14.02 -6.51 15.78
C LEU A 418 14.91 -7.17 16.85
N THR A 419 16.20 -7.39 16.61
CA THR A 419 17.13 -7.98 17.57
C THR A 419 17.71 -6.90 18.48
N ASN A 420 17.46 -7.00 19.77
CA ASN A 420 18.01 -6.11 20.78
C ASN A 420 19.49 -6.46 21.07
N THR A 421 20.21 -5.55 21.73
CA THR A 421 21.61 -5.72 22.10
C THR A 421 21.86 -6.88 23.07
N ASP A 422 20.84 -7.28 23.84
CA ASP A 422 20.87 -8.43 24.76
C ASP A 422 20.50 -9.77 24.08
N GLY A 423 20.26 -9.75 22.75
CA GLY A 423 19.84 -10.91 21.95
C GLY A 423 18.35 -11.23 22.04
N SER A 424 17.58 -10.51 22.83
CA SER A 424 16.11 -10.63 22.81
C SER A 424 15.53 -10.09 21.51
N ARG A 425 14.31 -10.52 21.15
CA ARG A 425 13.66 -10.09 19.91
C ARG A 425 12.40 -9.29 20.21
N ALA A 426 12.32 -8.10 19.62
CA ALA A 426 11.13 -7.29 19.66
C ALA A 426 10.01 -7.90 18.76
N GLU A 427 8.76 -7.67 19.13
CA GLU A 427 7.60 -8.05 18.30
C GLU A 427 7.48 -7.10 17.11
N SER A 428 7.19 -7.65 15.93
CA SER A 428 6.83 -6.87 14.75
C SER A 428 5.35 -6.97 14.45
N ILE A 429 4.80 -5.92 13.85
CA ILE A 429 3.41 -5.86 13.42
C ILE A 429 3.40 -5.87 11.90
N ALA A 430 2.70 -6.84 11.30
CA ALA A 430 2.63 -6.95 9.85
C ALA A 430 1.67 -5.91 9.26
N TYR A 431 2.00 -5.39 8.09
CA TYR A 431 1.11 -4.53 7.31
C TYR A 431 0.46 -5.34 6.19
N ILE A 432 -0.86 -5.46 6.21
CA ILE A 432 -1.62 -6.32 5.30
C ILE A 432 -1.37 -6.01 3.80
N ASN A 433 -1.15 -4.74 3.45
CA ASN A 433 -0.89 -4.36 2.05
C ASN A 433 0.50 -4.77 1.56
N MET A 434 1.44 -5.03 2.46
CA MET A 434 2.85 -5.37 2.16
C MET A 434 3.38 -6.45 3.13
N PRO A 435 2.69 -7.59 3.28
CA PRO A 435 3.13 -8.61 4.25
C PRO A 435 4.41 -9.29 3.76
N PHE A 436 5.20 -9.76 4.72
CA PHE A 436 6.24 -10.73 4.44
C PHE A 436 5.63 -12.06 3.98
N GLU A 437 6.42 -12.85 3.28
CA GLU A 437 6.04 -14.22 2.97
C GLU A 437 5.85 -15.02 4.26
N ARG A 438 4.79 -15.84 4.29
CA ARG A 438 4.49 -16.75 5.41
C ARG A 438 4.24 -16.06 6.76
N GLU A 439 3.74 -14.82 6.75
CA GLU A 439 3.24 -14.22 7.98
C GLU A 439 2.08 -15.03 8.57
N ALA A 440 2.06 -15.16 9.89
CA ALA A 440 0.94 -15.77 10.59
C ALA A 440 -0.30 -14.86 10.46
N ALA A 441 -1.48 -15.45 10.27
CA ALA A 441 -2.72 -14.68 10.19
C ALA A 441 -2.95 -13.78 11.41
N SER A 442 -2.53 -14.22 12.61
CA SER A 442 -2.61 -13.42 13.83
C SER A 442 -1.74 -12.15 13.82
N ASN A 443 -0.63 -12.14 13.09
CA ASN A 443 0.20 -10.95 12.95
C ASN A 443 -0.40 -9.92 12.00
N VAL A 444 -1.17 -10.40 11.00
CA VAL A 444 -1.74 -9.55 9.96
C VAL A 444 -3.12 -9.04 10.35
N PHE A 445 -3.98 -9.90 10.91
CA PHE A 445 -5.40 -9.62 11.11
C PHE A 445 -5.79 -9.45 12.59
N GLY A 446 -4.84 -9.52 13.52
CA GLY A 446 -5.12 -9.34 14.94
C GLY A 446 -5.26 -10.64 15.74
N ASP A 447 -5.81 -10.53 16.95
CA ASP A 447 -5.91 -11.63 17.89
C ASP A 447 -6.96 -12.69 17.48
N LYS A 448 -7.10 -13.72 18.33
CA LYS A 448 -8.01 -14.84 18.07
C LYS A 448 -9.46 -14.39 17.89
N GLN A 449 -9.95 -13.47 18.71
CA GLN A 449 -11.33 -13.00 18.66
C GLN A 449 -11.58 -12.24 17.35
N HIS A 450 -10.65 -11.39 16.94
CA HIS A 450 -10.68 -10.66 15.69
C HIS A 450 -10.69 -11.60 14.47
N LEU A 451 -9.82 -12.62 14.49
CA LEU A 451 -9.79 -13.65 13.45
C LEU A 451 -11.09 -14.45 13.35
N GLU A 452 -11.72 -14.81 14.48
CA GLU A 452 -13.00 -15.52 14.51
C GLU A 452 -14.12 -14.67 13.93
N LYS A 453 -14.16 -13.36 14.26
CA LYS A 453 -15.11 -12.40 13.66
C LYS A 453 -14.93 -12.32 12.14
N LEU A 454 -13.69 -12.15 11.66
CA LEU A 454 -13.41 -12.12 10.23
C LEU A 454 -13.78 -13.42 9.50
N ARG A 455 -13.53 -14.59 10.10
CA ARG A 455 -13.92 -15.90 9.52
C ARG A 455 -15.42 -16.05 9.42
N SER A 456 -16.17 -15.65 10.44
CA SER A 456 -17.63 -15.65 10.43
C SER A 456 -18.17 -14.75 9.31
N LEU A 457 -17.61 -13.55 9.18
CA LEU A 457 -17.99 -12.63 8.10
C LEU A 457 -17.62 -13.16 6.72
N LYS A 458 -16.48 -13.83 6.58
CA LYS A 458 -16.07 -14.49 5.34
C LYS A 458 -17.09 -15.55 4.91
N GLN A 459 -17.57 -16.38 5.85
CA GLN A 459 -18.61 -17.38 5.57
C GLN A 459 -19.93 -16.73 5.12
N LYS A 460 -20.27 -15.56 5.67
CA LYS A 460 -21.47 -14.81 5.30
C LYS A 460 -21.38 -14.18 3.92
N TRP A 461 -20.27 -13.49 3.61
CA TRP A 461 -20.12 -12.61 2.45
C TRP A 461 -19.43 -13.25 1.25
N ASP A 462 -18.64 -14.32 1.48
CA ASP A 462 -18.01 -15.12 0.43
C ASP A 462 -18.05 -16.62 0.81
N PRO A 463 -19.25 -17.23 0.89
CA PRO A 463 -19.43 -18.61 1.34
C PRO A 463 -18.76 -19.64 0.45
N LEU A 464 -18.44 -19.29 -0.80
CA LEU A 464 -17.75 -20.16 -1.75
C LEU A 464 -16.24 -19.99 -1.71
N ASN A 465 -15.72 -19.08 -0.86
CA ASN A 465 -14.31 -18.74 -0.73
C ASN A 465 -13.63 -18.42 -2.08
N ILE A 466 -14.31 -17.57 -2.86
CA ILE A 466 -13.85 -17.18 -4.20
C ILE A 466 -12.77 -16.11 -4.13
N ILE A 467 -12.93 -15.17 -3.20
CA ILE A 467 -11.95 -14.11 -2.95
C ILE A 467 -10.83 -14.69 -2.09
N ARG A 468 -9.74 -15.09 -2.72
CA ARG A 468 -8.58 -15.63 -2.01
C ARG A 468 -7.69 -14.50 -1.54
N GLY A 469 -7.55 -14.39 -0.23
CA GLY A 469 -6.78 -13.33 0.41
C GLY A 469 -5.27 -13.50 0.26
N ILE A 470 -4.59 -12.48 0.74
CA ILE A 470 -3.14 -12.22 0.61
C ILE A 470 -2.28 -13.15 1.49
N VAL A 471 -2.79 -13.59 2.63
CA VAL A 471 -2.10 -14.44 3.63
C VAL A 471 -3.03 -15.56 3.99
N GLY A 472 -2.51 -16.76 4.24
CA GLY A 472 -3.28 -17.97 4.58
C GLY A 472 -4.33 -17.76 5.67
N PHE A 473 -5.41 -17.10 5.29
CA PHE A 473 -6.54 -16.77 6.16
C PHE A 473 -7.52 -17.94 6.27
N CYS A 474 -7.48 -18.88 5.31
CA CYS A 474 -8.32 -20.08 5.23
C CYS A 474 -7.62 -21.27 5.87
#